data_8cf8ebccdf07e1a36cc18e935a2b97a1
#
_entry.id   8cf8ebccdf07e1a36cc18e935a2b97a1
#
_cell.length_a   1.000
_cell.length_b   1.000
_cell.length_c   1.000
_cell.angle_alpha   90.00
_cell.angle_beta   90.00
_cell.angle_gamma   90.00
#
_symmetry.space_group_name_H-M   'P 1'
#
loop_
_entity.id
_entity.type
_entity.pdbx_description
1 polymer ?
#
loop_
_entity_poly.entity_id
_entity_poly.type
_entity_poly.pdbx_seq_one_letter_code
_entity_poly.pdbx_strand_id
1 'polypeptide(L)'
;MLKRVLVANRGEIALRIIRECLDKNIETVAIYSSADKDSLHVLLANESVCVGAAPPSESYLKMDNIIEAALGTGCDAVHPGFGFLSENPAFAALCEENGIKFIGPSSSVIEQMGNKSAARELMMKAKVPTVPGSDGAVKDIDTAKSIAEKIGFPILIKASAGGGGRGMRRANSLEDIERAFDEARAEARAAFGDDTVYIEKLILSPKHIEVQVLSDSYGKTIHLGERNCSIQRKNQKMLEEAPAFAFDQGLRDRMCEAAVKAAEACNYEGAGTVEFVLDSENNFYFIEMNTRIQVEHPVTEMVTGINIVAQQIRIASGLPLDIDQSDVKIKGHAIECRICAENPVRDFAASPGHVNMVHFPGGNGVRVESALYSGCDISPYYDSMAAKIIVYGDTRVEAVRRMRRALEETIIEGIDTTLLLQYLILFNRVFLRGNYNTSFIEKEQESLLELLRTATDIRGK
;
A
#
# COMPACT_ATOMS: atom_id res chain seq x y z
N MET A 1 -1.06 9.45 -27.04
CA MET A 1 -0.28 9.81 -25.84
C MET A 1 -1.10 10.82 -25.06
N LEU A 2 -1.24 10.64 -23.76
CA LEU A 2 -1.99 11.57 -22.89
C LEU A 2 -1.37 12.96 -22.93
N LYS A 3 -2.20 14.01 -22.88
CA LYS A 3 -1.75 15.41 -22.92
C LYS A 3 -2.01 16.13 -21.61
N ARG A 4 -3.12 15.80 -20.92
CA ARG A 4 -3.53 16.42 -19.67
C ARG A 4 -4.11 15.38 -18.73
N VAL A 5 -3.57 15.29 -17.51
CA VAL A 5 -3.96 14.30 -16.49
C VAL A 5 -4.49 15.01 -15.25
N LEU A 6 -5.70 14.65 -14.83
CA LEU A 6 -6.20 15.02 -13.51
C LEU A 6 -5.63 14.07 -12.47
N VAL A 7 -5.01 14.61 -11.41
CA VAL A 7 -4.49 13.84 -10.27
C VAL A 7 -5.54 13.82 -9.17
N ALA A 8 -6.27 12.69 -9.09
CA ALA A 8 -7.37 12.47 -8.16
C ALA A 8 -6.87 12.01 -6.78
N ASN A 9 -5.90 12.72 -6.24
CA ASN A 9 -5.29 12.42 -4.94
C ASN A 9 -4.65 13.68 -4.34
N ARG A 10 -4.03 13.55 -3.17
CA ARG A 10 -3.36 14.61 -2.40
C ARG A 10 -2.01 14.13 -1.86
N GLY A 11 -1.32 15.05 -1.20
CA GLY A 11 -0.12 14.72 -0.45
C GLY A 11 1.05 14.29 -1.33
N GLU A 12 1.89 13.39 -0.81
CA GLU A 12 3.13 13.00 -1.49
C GLU A 12 2.87 12.27 -2.82
N ILE A 13 1.82 11.44 -2.89
CA ILE A 13 1.53 10.68 -4.11
C ILE A 13 1.03 11.57 -5.24
N ALA A 14 0.24 12.60 -4.92
CA ALA A 14 -0.16 13.58 -5.92
C ALA A 14 1.07 14.31 -6.48
N LEU A 15 2.01 14.72 -5.63
CA LEU A 15 3.28 15.31 -6.05
C LEU A 15 4.11 14.36 -6.89
N ARG A 16 4.21 13.09 -6.51
CA ARG A 16 4.94 12.06 -7.26
C ARG A 16 4.42 11.93 -8.69
N ILE A 17 3.07 11.91 -8.84
CA ILE A 17 2.41 11.83 -10.15
C ILE A 17 2.62 13.13 -10.94
N ILE A 18 2.42 14.30 -10.32
CA ILE A 18 2.62 15.60 -10.97
C ILE A 18 4.04 15.73 -11.52
N ARG A 19 5.06 15.42 -10.71
CA ARG A 19 6.46 15.44 -11.14
C ARG A 19 6.69 14.57 -12.37
N GLU A 20 6.16 13.35 -12.38
CA GLU A 20 6.31 12.44 -13.52
C GLU A 20 5.62 12.97 -14.78
N CYS A 21 4.43 13.53 -14.63
CA CYS A 21 3.72 14.14 -15.75
C CYS A 21 4.50 15.31 -16.34
N LEU A 22 5.02 16.20 -15.49
CA LEU A 22 5.82 17.35 -15.90
C LEU A 22 7.11 16.92 -16.63
N ASP A 23 7.82 15.90 -16.15
CA ASP A 23 9.01 15.35 -16.80
C ASP A 23 8.70 14.76 -18.19
N LYS A 24 7.45 14.39 -18.43
CA LYS A 24 6.95 13.88 -19.73
C LYS A 24 6.24 14.93 -20.59
N ASN A 25 6.26 16.21 -20.18
CA ASN A 25 5.52 17.29 -20.81
C ASN A 25 4.00 17.02 -20.92
N ILE A 26 3.43 16.41 -19.90
CA ILE A 26 2.00 16.18 -19.73
C ILE A 26 1.49 17.23 -18.74
N GLU A 27 0.47 17.99 -19.14
CA GLU A 27 -0.16 18.95 -18.25
C GLU A 27 -0.92 18.27 -17.12
N THR A 28 -0.94 18.90 -15.95
CA THR A 28 -1.54 18.34 -14.74
C THR A 28 -2.62 19.26 -14.17
N VAL A 29 -3.71 18.65 -13.75
CA VAL A 29 -4.76 19.30 -12.97
C VAL A 29 -4.80 18.62 -11.60
N ALA A 30 -4.49 19.37 -10.54
CA ALA A 30 -4.61 18.87 -9.17
C ALA A 30 -6.02 19.14 -8.65
N ILE A 31 -6.64 18.14 -8.01
CA ILE A 31 -7.82 18.41 -7.19
C ILE A 31 -7.41 18.69 -5.76
N TYR A 32 -8.21 19.50 -5.06
CA TYR A 32 -7.98 19.77 -3.64
C TYR A 32 -9.29 20.04 -2.88
N SER A 33 -9.29 19.73 -1.58
CA SER A 33 -10.31 20.17 -0.65
C SER A 33 -9.97 21.56 -0.08
N SER A 34 -10.93 22.23 0.53
CA SER A 34 -10.69 23.52 1.17
C SER A 34 -9.55 23.50 2.23
N ALA A 35 -9.25 22.34 2.82
CA ALA A 35 -8.14 22.19 3.77
C ALA A 35 -6.76 22.08 3.12
N ASP A 36 -6.70 21.74 1.83
CA ASP A 36 -5.45 21.50 1.10
C ASP A 36 -5.09 22.65 0.12
N LYS A 37 -5.78 23.80 0.18
CA LYS A 37 -5.62 24.91 -0.78
C LYS A 37 -4.17 25.40 -0.94
N ASP A 38 -3.38 25.32 0.14
CA ASP A 38 -1.99 25.76 0.19
C ASP A 38 -0.98 24.59 0.08
N SER A 39 -1.45 23.37 -0.25
CA SER A 39 -0.62 22.18 -0.36
C SER A 39 0.26 22.21 -1.61
N LEU A 40 1.46 21.60 -1.53
CA LEU A 40 2.44 21.62 -2.63
C LEU A 40 1.91 21.05 -3.94
N HIS A 41 1.04 20.02 -3.91
CA HIS A 41 0.46 19.47 -5.14
C HIS A 41 -0.45 20.46 -5.87
N VAL A 42 -1.10 21.36 -5.12
CA VAL A 42 -1.92 22.46 -5.68
C VAL A 42 -1.02 23.51 -6.31
N LEU A 43 0.09 23.83 -5.65
CA LEU A 43 1.02 24.89 -6.10
C LEU A 43 1.86 24.46 -7.31
N LEU A 44 2.15 23.16 -7.47
CA LEU A 44 3.06 22.66 -8.51
C LEU A 44 2.34 22.12 -9.76
N ALA A 45 1.05 21.86 -9.70
CA ALA A 45 0.26 21.49 -10.87
C ALA A 45 0.09 22.69 -11.82
N ASN A 46 -0.14 22.42 -13.11
CA ASN A 46 -0.40 23.48 -14.10
C ASN A 46 -1.73 24.20 -13.81
N GLU A 47 -2.73 23.45 -13.33
CA GLU A 47 -4.03 23.95 -12.92
C GLU A 47 -4.52 23.22 -11.68
N SER A 48 -5.42 23.81 -10.91
CA SER A 48 -5.99 23.17 -9.74
C SER A 48 -7.46 23.51 -9.55
N VAL A 49 -8.25 22.53 -9.07
CA VAL A 49 -9.69 22.66 -8.87
C VAL A 49 -10.08 22.27 -7.46
N CYS A 50 -10.78 23.14 -6.74
CA CYS A 50 -11.38 22.82 -5.45
C CYS A 50 -12.61 21.92 -5.66
N VAL A 51 -12.56 20.69 -5.13
CA VAL A 51 -13.63 19.71 -5.29
C VAL A 51 -14.57 19.60 -4.10
N GLY A 52 -14.35 20.42 -3.05
CA GLY A 52 -15.27 20.47 -1.91
C GLY A 52 -14.63 20.85 -0.58
N ALA A 53 -15.37 20.60 0.50
CA ALA A 53 -14.96 20.88 1.87
C ALA A 53 -13.87 19.91 2.38
N ALA A 54 -13.35 20.20 3.58
CA ALA A 54 -12.24 19.42 4.18
C ALA A 54 -12.49 17.91 4.34
N PRO A 55 -13.68 17.44 4.79
CA PRO A 55 -13.91 16.02 4.93
C PRO A 55 -13.79 15.26 3.59
N PRO A 56 -13.12 14.08 3.54
CA PRO A 56 -12.98 13.30 2.31
C PRO A 56 -14.32 12.99 1.63
N SER A 57 -15.36 12.70 2.40
CA SER A 57 -16.72 12.41 1.90
C SER A 57 -17.36 13.60 1.18
N GLU A 58 -16.85 14.81 1.40
CA GLU A 58 -17.34 16.05 0.78
C GLU A 58 -16.40 16.58 -0.31
N SER A 59 -15.29 15.87 -0.59
CA SER A 59 -14.26 16.30 -1.55
C SER A 59 -13.67 15.11 -2.32
N TYR A 60 -12.57 14.50 -1.84
CA TYR A 60 -11.81 13.47 -2.54
C TYR A 60 -12.59 12.15 -2.81
N LEU A 61 -13.74 11.94 -2.18
CA LEU A 61 -14.65 10.82 -2.42
C LEU A 61 -15.91 11.23 -3.22
N LYS A 62 -16.01 12.50 -3.64
CA LYS A 62 -17.10 13.00 -4.49
C LYS A 62 -16.79 12.74 -5.96
N MET A 63 -17.19 11.58 -6.46
CA MET A 63 -16.92 11.14 -7.84
C MET A 63 -17.39 12.15 -8.87
N ASP A 64 -18.62 12.64 -8.73
CA ASP A 64 -19.22 13.61 -9.69
C ASP A 64 -18.39 14.89 -9.78
N ASN A 65 -17.98 15.47 -8.64
CA ASN A 65 -17.17 16.70 -8.61
C ASN A 65 -15.80 16.48 -9.28
N ILE A 66 -15.22 15.30 -9.13
CA ILE A 66 -13.91 14.95 -9.73
C ILE A 66 -14.06 14.79 -11.24
N ILE A 67 -15.12 14.13 -11.71
CA ILE A 67 -15.40 13.98 -13.15
C ILE A 67 -15.72 15.34 -13.77
N GLU A 68 -16.53 16.18 -13.13
CA GLU A 68 -16.81 17.54 -13.60
C GLU A 68 -15.54 18.38 -13.70
N ALA A 69 -14.63 18.27 -12.72
CA ALA A 69 -13.33 18.91 -12.76
C ALA A 69 -12.49 18.43 -13.95
N ALA A 70 -12.46 17.12 -14.22
CA ALA A 70 -11.71 16.54 -15.33
C ALA A 70 -12.27 16.99 -16.69
N LEU A 71 -13.58 16.98 -16.85
CA LEU A 71 -14.26 17.42 -18.08
C LEU A 71 -14.10 18.93 -18.28
N GLY A 72 -14.33 19.72 -17.23
CA GLY A 72 -14.25 21.18 -17.27
C GLY A 72 -12.85 21.71 -17.58
N THR A 73 -11.82 20.96 -17.22
CA THR A 73 -10.43 21.30 -17.52
C THR A 73 -9.85 20.58 -18.74
N GLY A 74 -10.66 19.74 -19.42
CA GLY A 74 -10.25 19.03 -20.63
C GLY A 74 -9.19 17.96 -20.41
N CYS A 75 -9.26 17.22 -19.31
CA CYS A 75 -8.33 16.12 -19.02
C CYS A 75 -8.63 14.88 -19.89
N ASP A 76 -7.57 14.28 -20.43
CA ASP A 76 -7.64 13.01 -21.17
C ASP A 76 -7.76 11.80 -20.23
N ALA A 77 -7.20 11.93 -19.01
CA ALA A 77 -7.09 10.83 -18.06
C ALA A 77 -7.16 11.31 -16.62
N VAL A 78 -7.46 10.36 -15.72
CA VAL A 78 -7.41 10.53 -14.26
C VAL A 78 -6.42 9.55 -13.67
N HIS A 79 -5.48 10.05 -12.87
CA HIS A 79 -4.59 9.21 -12.08
C HIS A 79 -5.06 9.19 -10.61
N PRO A 80 -5.55 8.07 -10.09
CA PRO A 80 -6.12 7.99 -8.74
C PRO A 80 -5.07 7.88 -7.63
N GLY A 81 -3.81 7.60 -7.95
CA GLY A 81 -2.78 7.28 -6.96
C GLY A 81 -3.10 6.03 -6.14
N PHE A 82 -3.06 6.15 -4.81
CA PHE A 82 -3.50 5.12 -3.87
C PHE A 82 -4.45 5.71 -2.81
N GLY A 83 -5.28 4.86 -2.19
CA GLY A 83 -6.34 5.30 -1.26
C GLY A 83 -7.48 6.02 -1.99
N PHE A 84 -8.37 6.66 -1.26
CA PHE A 84 -9.57 7.32 -1.80
C PHE A 84 -10.33 6.46 -2.82
N LEU A 85 -10.37 6.91 -4.09
CA LEU A 85 -11.12 6.25 -5.16
C LEU A 85 -10.27 5.32 -6.04
N SER A 86 -9.00 5.07 -5.68
CA SER A 86 -8.08 4.29 -6.53
C SER A 86 -8.50 2.82 -6.73
N GLU A 87 -9.26 2.25 -5.81
CA GLU A 87 -9.82 0.89 -5.88
C GLU A 87 -11.35 0.90 -5.89
N ASN A 88 -11.95 2.00 -6.36
CA ASN A 88 -13.40 2.13 -6.48
C ASN A 88 -13.87 1.79 -7.90
N PRO A 89 -14.58 0.66 -8.11
CA PRO A 89 -15.00 0.24 -9.44
C PRO A 89 -16.03 1.19 -10.07
N ALA A 90 -16.90 1.81 -9.26
CA ALA A 90 -17.88 2.78 -9.76
C ALA A 90 -17.21 4.05 -10.29
N PHE A 91 -16.12 4.51 -9.65
CA PHE A 91 -15.35 5.65 -10.13
C PHE A 91 -14.62 5.34 -11.45
N ALA A 92 -14.01 4.15 -11.54
CA ALA A 92 -13.37 3.72 -12.79
C ALA A 92 -14.39 3.63 -13.94
N ALA A 93 -15.58 3.04 -13.70
CA ALA A 93 -16.66 2.99 -14.67
C ALA A 93 -17.14 4.38 -15.07
N LEU A 94 -17.30 5.30 -14.11
CA LEU A 94 -17.73 6.68 -14.37
C LEU A 94 -16.70 7.44 -15.22
N CYS A 95 -15.39 7.18 -15.06
CA CYS A 95 -14.36 7.72 -15.95
C CYS A 95 -14.55 7.19 -17.39
N GLU A 96 -14.71 5.87 -17.54
CA GLU A 96 -14.89 5.20 -18.83
C GLU A 96 -16.15 5.73 -19.57
N GLU A 97 -17.28 5.86 -18.87
CA GLU A 97 -18.55 6.38 -19.40
C GLU A 97 -18.43 7.82 -19.92
N ASN A 98 -17.54 8.62 -19.32
CA ASN A 98 -17.28 10.00 -19.72
C ASN A 98 -16.11 10.16 -20.71
N GLY A 99 -15.56 9.04 -21.22
CA GLY A 99 -14.46 9.06 -22.20
C GLY A 99 -13.13 9.51 -21.60
N ILE A 100 -12.97 9.44 -20.27
CA ILE A 100 -11.74 9.77 -19.53
C ILE A 100 -11.00 8.46 -19.21
N LYS A 101 -9.73 8.36 -19.61
CA LYS A 101 -8.94 7.15 -19.28
C LYS A 101 -8.64 7.11 -17.77
N PHE A 102 -9.15 6.10 -17.08
CA PHE A 102 -8.69 5.77 -15.73
C PHE A 102 -7.29 5.15 -15.79
N ILE A 103 -6.31 5.73 -15.10
CA ILE A 103 -4.93 5.20 -15.05
C ILE A 103 -4.85 4.09 -14.01
N GLY A 104 -5.19 2.90 -14.43
CA GLY A 104 -5.33 1.68 -13.65
C GLY A 104 -6.05 0.60 -14.44
N PRO A 105 -6.42 -0.52 -13.81
CA PRO A 105 -7.20 -1.57 -14.45
C PRO A 105 -8.66 -1.15 -14.68
N SER A 106 -9.40 -1.96 -15.45
CA SER A 106 -10.82 -1.71 -15.71
C SER A 106 -11.66 -1.83 -14.43
N SER A 107 -12.84 -1.19 -14.45
CA SER A 107 -13.81 -1.25 -13.36
C SER A 107 -14.16 -2.69 -12.96
N SER A 108 -14.30 -3.59 -13.94
CA SER A 108 -14.61 -5.00 -13.70
C SER A 108 -13.48 -5.75 -12.98
N VAL A 109 -12.22 -5.44 -13.27
CA VAL A 109 -11.05 -6.04 -12.58
C VAL A 109 -10.97 -5.52 -11.15
N ILE A 110 -11.21 -4.23 -10.93
CA ILE A 110 -11.24 -3.65 -9.58
C ILE A 110 -12.34 -4.32 -8.73
N GLU A 111 -13.53 -4.49 -9.29
CA GLU A 111 -14.65 -5.14 -8.61
C GLU A 111 -14.35 -6.60 -8.27
N GLN A 112 -13.84 -7.36 -9.26
CA GLN A 112 -13.50 -8.77 -9.10
C GLN A 112 -12.42 -9.00 -8.04
N MET A 113 -11.34 -8.20 -8.07
CA MET A 113 -10.23 -8.34 -7.13
C MET A 113 -10.53 -7.73 -5.76
N GLY A 114 -11.43 -6.76 -5.68
CA GLY A 114 -11.92 -6.17 -4.44
C GLY A 114 -12.82 -7.13 -3.63
N ASN A 115 -13.45 -8.11 -4.28
CA ASN A 115 -14.18 -9.17 -3.59
C ASN A 115 -13.24 -10.33 -3.25
N LYS A 116 -12.88 -10.47 -1.98
CA LYS A 116 -11.87 -11.45 -1.52
C LYS A 116 -12.25 -12.90 -1.82
N SER A 117 -13.53 -13.26 -1.76
CA SER A 117 -13.99 -14.61 -2.09
C SER A 117 -13.86 -14.88 -3.60
N ALA A 118 -14.27 -13.93 -4.44
CA ALA A 118 -14.16 -14.05 -5.89
C ALA A 118 -12.69 -14.06 -6.34
N ALA A 119 -11.86 -13.18 -5.77
CA ALA A 119 -10.43 -13.15 -6.03
C ALA A 119 -9.76 -14.49 -5.65
N ARG A 120 -10.07 -15.03 -4.47
CA ARG A 120 -9.56 -16.33 -4.02
C ARG A 120 -9.96 -17.46 -4.98
N GLU A 121 -11.23 -17.52 -5.37
CA GLU A 121 -11.71 -18.53 -6.32
C GLU A 121 -10.97 -18.45 -7.68
N LEU A 122 -10.76 -17.23 -8.18
CA LEU A 122 -9.99 -17.00 -9.40
C LEU A 122 -8.54 -17.48 -9.25
N MET A 123 -7.89 -17.17 -8.13
CA MET A 123 -6.52 -17.60 -7.84
C MET A 123 -6.40 -19.13 -7.77
N MET A 124 -7.36 -19.81 -7.16
CA MET A 124 -7.38 -21.27 -7.12
C MET A 124 -7.48 -21.86 -8.53
N LYS A 125 -8.35 -21.30 -9.40
CA LYS A 125 -8.46 -21.72 -10.81
C LYS A 125 -7.16 -21.46 -11.59
N ALA A 126 -6.47 -20.38 -11.29
CA ALA A 126 -5.16 -20.02 -11.88
C ALA A 126 -3.99 -20.82 -11.28
N LYS A 127 -4.24 -21.71 -10.31
CA LYS A 127 -3.21 -22.47 -9.57
C LYS A 127 -2.21 -21.60 -8.83
N VAL A 128 -2.62 -20.42 -8.40
CA VAL A 128 -1.90 -19.58 -7.45
C VAL A 128 -2.15 -20.12 -6.04
N PRO A 129 -1.11 -20.37 -5.22
CA PRO A 129 -1.30 -20.89 -3.87
C PRO A 129 -2.17 -19.95 -3.03
N THR A 130 -3.23 -20.47 -2.44
CA THR A 130 -4.14 -19.74 -1.53
C THR A 130 -4.10 -20.37 -0.15
N VAL A 131 -4.34 -19.58 0.90
CA VAL A 131 -4.42 -20.10 2.27
C VAL A 131 -5.45 -21.24 2.33
N PRO A 132 -5.14 -22.42 2.93
CA PRO A 132 -6.14 -23.47 3.08
C PRO A 132 -7.41 -22.92 3.74
N GLY A 133 -8.59 -23.22 3.17
CA GLY A 133 -9.85 -22.63 3.66
C GLY A 133 -11.06 -23.09 2.87
N SER A 134 -12.11 -22.26 2.88
CA SER A 134 -13.34 -22.51 2.12
C SER A 134 -13.15 -22.25 0.63
N ASP A 135 -13.91 -22.98 -0.19
CA ASP A 135 -14.01 -22.77 -1.64
C ASP A 135 -15.05 -21.66 -1.96
N GLY A 136 -14.82 -20.44 -1.40
CA GLY A 136 -15.74 -19.34 -1.51
C GLY A 136 -16.50 -19.05 -0.21
N ALA A 137 -17.66 -18.39 -0.36
CA ALA A 137 -18.49 -17.96 0.75
C ALA A 137 -19.08 -19.11 1.55
N VAL A 138 -19.09 -18.98 2.89
CA VAL A 138 -19.68 -19.94 3.82
C VAL A 138 -21.06 -19.44 4.26
N LYS A 139 -22.10 -20.23 3.99
CA LYS A 139 -23.49 -19.82 4.19
C LYS A 139 -24.03 -20.11 5.61
N ASP A 140 -23.55 -21.18 6.21
CA ASP A 140 -24.09 -21.70 7.49
C ASP A 140 -22.97 -22.24 8.40
N ILE A 141 -23.33 -22.41 9.66
CA ILE A 141 -22.44 -22.84 10.73
C ILE A 141 -21.93 -24.26 10.58
N ASP A 142 -22.77 -25.18 10.04
CA ASP A 142 -22.43 -26.59 9.92
C ASP A 142 -21.34 -26.75 8.83
N THR A 143 -21.47 -26.02 7.73
CA THR A 143 -20.42 -25.88 6.69
C THR A 143 -19.15 -25.29 7.29
N ALA A 144 -19.26 -24.25 8.13
CA ALA A 144 -18.12 -23.63 8.80
C ALA A 144 -17.36 -24.63 9.68
N LYS A 145 -18.06 -25.41 10.49
CA LYS A 145 -17.48 -26.46 11.36
C LYS A 145 -16.77 -27.52 10.53
N SER A 146 -17.41 -28.05 9.48
CA SER A 146 -16.83 -29.07 8.60
C SER A 146 -15.53 -28.61 7.92
N ILE A 147 -15.49 -27.35 7.44
CA ILE A 147 -14.29 -26.77 6.85
C ILE A 147 -13.19 -26.65 7.90
N ALA A 148 -13.51 -26.12 9.10
CA ALA A 148 -12.56 -25.93 10.16
C ALA A 148 -11.93 -27.26 10.64
N GLU A 149 -12.71 -28.33 10.74
CA GLU A 149 -12.19 -29.68 11.06
C GLU A 149 -11.21 -30.16 9.99
N LYS A 150 -11.52 -29.92 8.71
CA LYS A 150 -10.65 -30.34 7.59
C LYS A 150 -9.32 -29.59 7.55
N ILE A 151 -9.33 -28.27 7.76
CA ILE A 151 -8.11 -27.44 7.66
C ILE A 151 -7.36 -27.33 9.00
N GLY A 152 -8.00 -27.69 10.11
CA GLY A 152 -7.46 -27.63 11.48
C GLY A 152 -7.41 -26.20 12.02
N PHE A 153 -7.25 -26.10 13.35
CA PHE A 153 -7.19 -24.83 14.09
C PHE A 153 -5.76 -24.30 14.23
N PRO A 154 -5.57 -22.99 14.52
CA PRO A 154 -6.59 -21.94 14.53
C PRO A 154 -7.05 -21.52 13.13
N ILE A 155 -8.25 -20.94 13.04
CA ILE A 155 -8.82 -20.43 11.80
C ILE A 155 -9.18 -18.94 11.92
N LEU A 156 -9.31 -18.28 10.76
CA LEU A 156 -9.89 -16.95 10.61
C LEU A 156 -11.21 -17.04 9.83
N ILE A 157 -12.24 -16.39 10.33
CA ILE A 157 -13.49 -16.13 9.63
C ILE A 157 -13.44 -14.68 9.18
N LYS A 158 -13.56 -14.44 7.86
CA LYS A 158 -13.35 -13.13 7.26
C LYS A 158 -14.56 -12.70 6.44
N ALA A 159 -14.92 -11.41 6.48
CA ALA A 159 -15.85 -10.82 5.54
C ALA A 159 -15.34 -10.94 4.11
N SER A 160 -16.22 -11.24 3.15
CA SER A 160 -15.88 -11.28 1.72
C SER A 160 -15.67 -9.89 1.14
N ALA A 161 -16.41 -8.88 1.63
CA ALA A 161 -16.25 -7.49 1.26
C ALA A 161 -15.35 -6.74 2.26
N GLY A 162 -14.65 -5.70 1.78
CA GLY A 162 -13.87 -4.79 2.61
C GLY A 162 -12.42 -5.19 2.85
N GLY A 163 -11.69 -4.35 3.60
CA GLY A 163 -10.26 -4.45 3.86
C GLY A 163 -9.86 -3.92 5.24
N GLY A 164 -8.55 -3.84 5.52
CA GLY A 164 -8.04 -3.23 6.76
C GLY A 164 -8.30 -4.02 8.04
N GLY A 165 -8.60 -5.32 7.94
CA GLY A 165 -8.79 -6.18 9.12
C GLY A 165 -10.17 -6.12 9.78
N ARG A 166 -11.12 -5.39 9.23
CA ARG A 166 -12.52 -5.37 9.71
C ARG A 166 -13.26 -6.62 9.26
N GLY A 167 -14.19 -7.10 10.10
CA GLY A 167 -14.96 -8.33 9.81
C GLY A 167 -14.12 -9.60 9.89
N MET A 168 -13.04 -9.62 10.70
CA MET A 168 -12.22 -10.79 10.94
C MET A 168 -12.38 -11.28 12.37
N ARG A 169 -12.65 -12.59 12.52
CA ARG A 169 -12.71 -13.26 13.83
C ARG A 169 -11.87 -14.52 13.83
N ARG A 170 -11.14 -14.71 14.93
CA ARG A 170 -10.35 -15.91 15.16
C ARG A 170 -11.16 -16.94 15.94
N ALA A 171 -11.10 -18.21 15.52
CA ALA A 171 -11.55 -19.34 16.30
C ALA A 171 -10.37 -20.30 16.55
N ASN A 172 -10.18 -20.70 17.81
CA ASN A 172 -9.10 -21.58 18.21
C ASN A 172 -9.54 -23.03 18.35
N SER A 173 -10.85 -23.26 18.46
CA SER A 173 -11.48 -24.56 18.61
C SER A 173 -12.88 -24.59 17.97
N LEU A 174 -13.48 -25.77 17.89
CA LEU A 174 -14.87 -25.93 17.41
C LEU A 174 -15.90 -25.15 18.26
N GLU A 175 -15.64 -25.01 19.55
CA GLU A 175 -16.51 -24.29 20.49
C GLU A 175 -16.54 -22.77 20.20
N ASP A 176 -15.44 -22.24 19.65
CA ASP A 176 -15.35 -20.81 19.31
C ASP A 176 -16.07 -20.44 18.00
N ILE A 177 -16.31 -21.43 17.11
CA ILE A 177 -16.72 -21.15 15.71
C ILE A 177 -18.05 -20.42 15.66
N GLU A 178 -19.06 -20.86 16.40
CA GLU A 178 -20.41 -20.29 16.31
C GLU A 178 -20.43 -18.82 16.68
N ARG A 179 -19.81 -18.48 17.81
CA ARG A 179 -19.67 -17.09 18.24
C ARG A 179 -18.86 -16.26 17.21
N ALA A 180 -17.71 -16.77 16.77
CA ALA A 180 -16.84 -16.07 15.83
C ALA A 180 -17.51 -15.86 14.46
N PHE A 181 -18.33 -16.83 14.01
CA PHE A 181 -19.07 -16.76 12.76
C PHE A 181 -20.15 -15.69 12.81
N ASP A 182 -20.96 -15.68 13.88
CA ASP A 182 -22.04 -14.70 14.07
C ASP A 182 -21.49 -13.28 14.24
N GLU A 183 -20.42 -13.11 15.02
CA GLU A 183 -19.76 -11.81 15.20
C GLU A 183 -19.16 -11.29 13.87
N ALA A 184 -18.50 -12.15 13.07
CA ALA A 184 -17.93 -11.75 11.80
C ALA A 184 -19.01 -11.31 10.80
N ARG A 185 -20.13 -12.04 10.72
CA ARG A 185 -21.26 -11.69 9.86
C ARG A 185 -21.93 -10.38 10.29
N ALA A 186 -22.17 -10.22 11.60
CA ALA A 186 -22.77 -9.00 12.13
C ALA A 186 -21.93 -7.76 11.83
N GLU A 187 -20.61 -7.85 12.02
CA GLU A 187 -19.69 -6.75 11.69
C GLU A 187 -19.63 -6.50 10.19
N ALA A 188 -19.57 -7.55 9.36
CA ALA A 188 -19.55 -7.44 7.91
C ALA A 188 -20.81 -6.73 7.38
N ARG A 189 -21.99 -7.10 7.90
CA ARG A 189 -23.27 -6.45 7.56
C ARG A 189 -23.28 -4.97 7.96
N ALA A 190 -22.80 -4.66 9.17
CA ALA A 190 -22.77 -3.28 9.68
C ALA A 190 -21.78 -2.39 8.93
N ALA A 191 -20.61 -2.93 8.55
CA ALA A 191 -19.53 -2.15 7.94
C ALA A 191 -19.66 -2.05 6.41
N PHE A 192 -20.19 -3.10 5.75
CA PHE A 192 -20.12 -3.23 4.29
C PHE A 192 -21.50 -3.46 3.63
N GLY A 193 -22.57 -3.65 4.43
CA GLY A 193 -23.90 -3.95 3.92
C GLY A 193 -24.07 -5.41 3.41
N ASP A 194 -23.00 -6.22 3.48
CA ASP A 194 -22.97 -7.64 3.05
C ASP A 194 -22.43 -8.49 4.20
N ASP A 195 -23.16 -9.54 4.58
CA ASP A 195 -22.79 -10.44 5.67
C ASP A 195 -22.06 -11.72 5.20
N THR A 196 -21.67 -11.74 3.97
CA THR A 196 -20.94 -12.87 3.37
C THR A 196 -19.57 -13.03 4.02
N VAL A 197 -19.26 -14.24 4.50
CA VAL A 197 -17.98 -14.58 5.12
C VAL A 197 -17.36 -15.82 4.47
N TYR A 198 -16.04 -15.95 4.59
CA TYR A 198 -15.28 -17.14 4.21
C TYR A 198 -14.31 -17.52 5.34
N ILE A 199 -13.76 -18.73 5.28
CA ILE A 199 -12.90 -19.30 6.32
C ILE A 199 -11.52 -19.62 5.75
N GLU A 200 -10.49 -19.29 6.53
CA GLU A 200 -9.10 -19.61 6.20
C GLU A 200 -8.35 -20.12 7.43
N LYS A 201 -7.34 -20.95 7.19
CA LYS A 201 -6.33 -21.29 8.19
C LYS A 201 -5.64 -20.04 8.68
N LEU A 202 -5.50 -19.84 9.98
CA LEU A 202 -4.66 -18.77 10.53
C LEU A 202 -3.19 -19.16 10.39
N ILE A 203 -2.45 -18.44 9.56
CA ILE A 203 -1.00 -18.56 9.47
C ILE A 203 -0.40 -17.76 10.64
N LEU A 204 0.33 -18.45 11.52
CA LEU A 204 0.89 -17.83 12.72
C LEU A 204 2.19 -17.10 12.41
N SER A 205 2.30 -15.85 12.85
CA SER A 205 3.51 -15.02 12.71
C SER A 205 4.11 -15.04 11.28
N PRO A 206 3.31 -14.84 10.23
CA PRO A 206 3.82 -14.92 8.87
C PRO A 206 4.72 -13.74 8.54
N LYS A 207 5.54 -13.87 7.49
CA LYS A 207 6.09 -12.72 6.78
C LYS A 207 5.05 -12.22 5.78
N HIS A 208 4.96 -10.91 5.62
CA HIS A 208 4.18 -10.27 4.58
C HIS A 208 5.13 -9.94 3.41
N ILE A 209 5.01 -10.68 2.34
CA ILE A 209 5.81 -10.51 1.13
C ILE A 209 4.86 -10.19 -0.01
N GLU A 210 5.24 -9.23 -0.82
CA GLU A 210 4.41 -8.81 -1.96
C GLU A 210 5.25 -8.68 -3.21
N VAL A 211 4.63 -8.86 -4.37
CA VAL A 211 5.30 -8.79 -5.67
C VAL A 211 4.67 -7.70 -6.52
N GLN A 212 5.52 -6.78 -7.00
CA GLN A 212 5.12 -5.74 -7.94
C GLN A 212 4.94 -6.33 -9.34
N VAL A 213 3.79 -6.10 -9.97
CA VAL A 213 3.54 -6.46 -11.37
C VAL A 213 3.25 -5.23 -12.22
N LEU A 214 3.57 -5.32 -13.50
CA LEU A 214 3.15 -4.39 -14.55
C LEU A 214 2.56 -5.22 -15.70
N SER A 215 1.38 -4.80 -16.16
CA SER A 215 0.69 -5.46 -17.29
C SER A 215 0.20 -4.41 -18.27
N ASP A 216 0.38 -4.67 -19.57
CA ASP A 216 -0.16 -3.82 -20.63
C ASP A 216 -1.45 -4.38 -21.22
N SER A 217 -2.13 -3.59 -22.05
CA SER A 217 -3.35 -3.99 -22.77
C SER A 217 -3.11 -4.97 -23.92
N TYR A 218 -1.85 -5.35 -24.19
CA TYR A 218 -1.46 -6.28 -25.25
C TYR A 218 -1.18 -7.69 -24.73
N GLY A 219 -1.40 -7.92 -23.43
CA GLY A 219 -1.22 -9.24 -22.80
C GLY A 219 0.18 -9.49 -22.24
N LYS A 220 1.06 -8.49 -22.24
CA LYS A 220 2.38 -8.61 -21.63
C LYS A 220 2.29 -8.27 -20.15
N THR A 221 2.68 -9.23 -19.30
CA THR A 221 2.80 -9.06 -17.85
C THR A 221 4.22 -9.38 -17.39
N ILE A 222 4.80 -8.50 -16.58
CA ILE A 222 6.11 -8.70 -15.96
C ILE A 222 6.02 -8.45 -14.46
N HIS A 223 6.94 -9.03 -13.69
CA HIS A 223 7.15 -8.70 -12.29
C HIS A 223 8.42 -7.87 -12.09
N LEU A 224 8.45 -7.03 -11.07
CA LEU A 224 9.60 -6.20 -10.70
C LEU A 224 10.26 -6.68 -9.39
N GLY A 225 10.04 -7.94 -9.01
CA GLY A 225 10.53 -8.50 -7.77
C GLY A 225 9.63 -8.23 -6.58
N GLU A 226 10.09 -8.72 -5.42
CA GLU A 226 9.34 -8.69 -4.18
C GLU A 226 9.80 -7.60 -3.22
N ARG A 227 8.89 -7.23 -2.31
CA ARG A 227 9.10 -6.40 -1.13
C ARG A 227 8.76 -7.18 0.13
N ASN A 228 9.50 -6.94 1.20
CA ASN A 228 9.15 -7.40 2.54
C ASN A 228 8.50 -6.27 3.33
N CYS A 229 7.22 -6.42 3.62
CA CYS A 229 6.38 -5.45 4.32
C CYS A 229 5.94 -5.95 5.70
N SER A 230 6.74 -6.83 6.33
CA SER A 230 6.37 -7.49 7.59
C SER A 230 6.43 -6.57 8.81
N ILE A 231 7.15 -5.43 8.76
CA ILE A 231 7.15 -4.48 9.87
C ILE A 231 5.91 -3.59 9.77
N GLN A 232 4.92 -3.95 10.57
CA GLN A 232 3.61 -3.32 10.56
C GLN A 232 3.01 -3.26 11.96
N ARG A 233 2.12 -2.31 12.19
CA ARG A 233 1.31 -2.15 13.41
C ARG A 233 -0.16 -2.15 13.04
N LYS A 234 -0.96 -3.03 13.64
CA LYS A 234 -2.40 -3.15 13.35
C LYS A 234 -2.69 -3.21 11.82
N ASN A 235 -1.92 -4.01 11.10
CA ASN A 235 -1.95 -4.17 9.63
C ASN A 235 -1.54 -2.91 8.82
N GLN A 236 -0.98 -1.88 9.45
CA GLN A 236 -0.40 -0.74 8.75
C GLN A 236 1.10 -0.92 8.63
N LYS A 237 1.61 -0.96 7.40
CA LYS A 237 3.04 -1.06 7.08
C LYS A 237 3.77 0.18 7.59
N MET A 238 4.95 -0.01 8.19
CA MET A 238 5.76 1.07 8.78
C MET A 238 7.13 1.17 8.14
N LEU A 239 7.75 0.01 7.83
CA LEU A 239 9.05 -0.08 7.19
C LEU A 239 9.02 -1.22 6.18
N GLU A 240 9.52 -0.96 4.98
CA GLU A 240 9.56 -1.88 3.86
C GLU A 240 10.97 -2.03 3.31
N GLU A 241 11.30 -3.22 2.83
CA GLU A 241 12.58 -3.54 2.20
C GLU A 241 12.38 -4.20 0.83
N ALA A 242 13.24 -3.87 -0.12
CA ALA A 242 13.38 -4.58 -1.39
C ALA A 242 14.88 -4.79 -1.73
N PRO A 243 15.25 -6.00 -2.21
CA PRO A 243 14.49 -7.25 -2.12
C PRO A 243 14.36 -7.74 -0.68
N ALA A 244 13.52 -8.76 -0.42
CA ALA A 244 13.42 -9.41 0.87
C ALA A 244 14.78 -10.02 1.28
N PHE A 245 15.25 -9.68 2.50
CA PHE A 245 16.56 -10.11 2.98
C PHE A 245 16.59 -11.59 3.33
N ALA A 246 17.71 -12.26 3.02
CA ALA A 246 17.93 -13.70 3.26
C ALA A 246 16.82 -14.59 2.67
N PHE A 247 16.37 -14.25 1.48
CA PHE A 247 15.28 -14.92 0.77
C PHE A 247 15.86 -15.91 -0.24
N ASP A 248 15.37 -17.15 -0.23
CA ASP A 248 15.80 -18.17 -1.19
C ASP A 248 15.40 -17.80 -2.63
N GLN A 249 16.33 -17.97 -3.57
CA GLN A 249 16.09 -17.56 -4.96
C GLN A 249 14.97 -18.40 -5.61
N GLY A 250 14.93 -19.69 -5.34
CA GLY A 250 13.87 -20.55 -5.91
C GLY A 250 12.48 -20.23 -5.33
N LEU A 251 12.41 -19.78 -4.05
CA LEU A 251 11.18 -19.29 -3.46
C LEU A 251 10.76 -17.97 -4.12
N ARG A 252 11.70 -17.04 -4.30
CA ARG A 252 11.46 -15.77 -5.00
C ARG A 252 10.88 -16.00 -6.39
N ASP A 253 11.52 -16.87 -7.17
CA ASP A 253 11.09 -17.18 -8.55
C ASP A 253 9.66 -17.72 -8.56
N ARG A 254 9.34 -18.68 -7.70
CA ARG A 254 7.97 -19.23 -7.59
C ARG A 254 6.94 -18.19 -7.19
N MET A 255 7.27 -17.27 -6.25
CA MET A 255 6.35 -16.20 -5.84
C MET A 255 6.13 -15.19 -6.96
N CYS A 256 7.19 -14.79 -7.67
CA CYS A 256 7.10 -13.89 -8.80
C CYS A 256 6.28 -14.49 -9.97
N GLU A 257 6.49 -15.77 -10.28
CA GLU A 257 5.67 -16.49 -11.28
C GLU A 257 4.19 -16.58 -10.85
N ALA A 258 3.92 -16.81 -9.55
CA ALA A 258 2.56 -16.85 -9.04
C ALA A 258 1.88 -15.48 -9.15
N ALA A 259 2.62 -14.39 -8.93
CA ALA A 259 2.10 -13.05 -9.08
C ALA A 259 1.79 -12.69 -10.54
N VAL A 260 2.63 -13.10 -11.49
CA VAL A 260 2.35 -12.94 -12.92
C VAL A 260 1.09 -13.72 -13.31
N LYS A 261 0.96 -15.00 -12.89
CA LYS A 261 -0.24 -15.81 -13.13
C LYS A 261 -1.50 -15.15 -12.53
N ALA A 262 -1.40 -14.54 -11.35
CA ALA A 262 -2.52 -13.84 -10.74
C ALA A 262 -2.99 -12.65 -11.58
N ALA A 263 -2.06 -11.84 -12.07
CA ALA A 263 -2.36 -10.70 -12.93
C ALA A 263 -2.93 -11.12 -14.30
N GLU A 264 -2.35 -12.14 -14.91
CA GLU A 264 -2.84 -12.71 -16.19
C GLU A 264 -4.26 -13.26 -16.05
N ALA A 265 -4.56 -13.97 -14.93
CA ALA A 265 -5.86 -14.59 -14.68
C ALA A 265 -7.02 -13.58 -14.61
N CYS A 266 -6.76 -12.34 -14.19
CA CYS A 266 -7.76 -11.28 -14.16
C CYS A 266 -7.65 -10.29 -15.34
N ASN A 267 -6.81 -10.55 -16.34
CA ASN A 267 -6.52 -9.63 -17.45
C ASN A 267 -6.14 -8.22 -16.94
N TYR A 268 -5.20 -8.18 -16.01
CA TYR A 268 -4.77 -6.96 -15.36
C TYR A 268 -4.15 -5.96 -16.33
N GLU A 269 -4.42 -4.66 -16.12
CA GLU A 269 -3.78 -3.55 -16.85
C GLU A 269 -3.25 -2.52 -15.84
N GLY A 270 -2.03 -2.04 -16.03
CA GLY A 270 -1.39 -1.04 -15.18
C GLY A 270 -0.40 -1.63 -14.18
N ALA A 271 -0.12 -0.87 -13.13
CA ALA A 271 0.71 -1.31 -12.00
C ALA A 271 -0.16 -1.92 -10.91
N GLY A 272 0.16 -3.14 -10.50
CA GLY A 272 -0.53 -3.85 -9.42
C GLY A 272 0.45 -4.53 -8.48
N THR A 273 -0.04 -4.94 -7.33
CA THR A 273 0.75 -5.67 -6.34
C THR A 273 -0.01 -6.87 -5.86
N VAL A 274 0.63 -8.04 -5.93
CA VAL A 274 0.09 -9.28 -5.40
C VAL A 274 0.70 -9.55 -4.03
N GLU A 275 -0.13 -9.60 -3.00
CA GLU A 275 0.29 -9.78 -1.61
C GLU A 275 0.19 -11.24 -1.19
N PHE A 276 1.23 -11.71 -0.50
CA PHE A 276 1.35 -13.06 0.02
C PHE A 276 1.69 -13.06 1.51
N VAL A 277 1.18 -14.06 2.24
CA VAL A 277 1.75 -14.47 3.53
C VAL A 277 2.70 -15.64 3.30
N LEU A 278 3.85 -15.59 3.97
CA LEU A 278 4.85 -16.65 3.97
C LEU A 278 4.92 -17.26 5.39
N ASP A 279 4.71 -18.56 5.51
CA ASP A 279 4.80 -19.27 6.77
C ASP A 279 6.25 -19.63 7.16
N SER A 280 6.43 -20.25 8.32
CA SER A 280 7.76 -20.66 8.83
C SER A 280 8.41 -21.81 8.03
N GLU A 281 7.65 -22.52 7.21
CA GLU A 281 8.11 -23.60 6.35
C GLU A 281 8.42 -23.15 4.92
N ASN A 282 8.36 -21.82 4.66
CA ASN A 282 8.51 -21.20 3.36
C ASN A 282 7.40 -21.57 2.34
N ASN A 283 6.21 -21.94 2.82
CA ASN A 283 5.02 -21.97 1.97
C ASN A 283 4.44 -20.55 1.90
N PHE A 284 4.09 -20.12 0.70
CA PHE A 284 3.47 -18.82 0.49
C PHE A 284 2.04 -18.97 -0.01
N TYR A 285 1.21 -18.01 0.37
CA TYR A 285 -0.22 -18.03 0.06
C TYR A 285 -0.70 -16.64 -0.31
N PHE A 286 -1.45 -16.56 -1.40
CA PHE A 286 -2.13 -15.33 -1.82
C PHE A 286 -3.08 -14.80 -0.74
N ILE A 287 -3.03 -13.49 -0.50
CA ILE A 287 -3.95 -12.76 0.38
C ILE A 287 -4.91 -11.91 -0.44
N GLU A 288 -4.35 -11.00 -1.22
CA GLU A 288 -5.09 -10.03 -2.04
C GLU A 288 -4.21 -9.47 -3.16
N MET A 289 -4.86 -8.82 -4.12
CA MET A 289 -4.18 -8.03 -5.12
C MET A 289 -4.65 -6.59 -5.00
N ASN A 290 -3.69 -5.68 -4.79
CA ASN A 290 -3.97 -4.25 -4.82
C ASN A 290 -3.94 -3.77 -6.27
N THR A 291 -5.08 -3.26 -6.72
CA THR A 291 -5.32 -2.88 -8.12
C THR A 291 -4.89 -1.44 -8.43
N ARG A 292 -3.79 -1.03 -7.83
CA ARG A 292 -3.21 0.33 -7.87
C ARG A 292 -1.72 0.32 -7.59
N ILE A 293 -1.09 1.46 -7.67
CA ILE A 293 0.25 1.68 -7.14
C ILE A 293 0.23 1.60 -5.60
N GLN A 294 1.27 1.03 -4.99
CA GLN A 294 1.45 0.95 -3.55
C GLN A 294 2.24 2.13 -3.01
N VAL A 295 2.09 2.43 -1.70
CA VAL A 295 2.88 3.45 -0.99
C VAL A 295 4.36 3.17 -1.14
N GLU A 296 4.77 1.92 -0.95
CA GLU A 296 6.13 1.38 -0.93
C GLU A 296 6.73 1.07 -2.33
N HIS A 297 6.08 1.52 -3.43
CA HIS A 297 6.64 1.37 -4.78
C HIS A 297 8.06 1.92 -4.93
N PRO A 298 8.47 2.97 -4.19
CA PRO A 298 9.81 3.54 -4.35
C PRO A 298 10.95 2.57 -4.08
N VAL A 299 10.81 1.61 -3.14
CA VAL A 299 11.91 0.64 -2.89
C VAL A 299 12.13 -0.27 -4.10
N THR A 300 11.06 -0.63 -4.82
CA THR A 300 11.17 -1.38 -6.08
C THR A 300 11.83 -0.54 -7.17
N GLU A 301 11.44 0.72 -7.32
CA GLU A 301 12.05 1.64 -8.28
C GLU A 301 13.56 1.81 -8.00
N MET A 302 13.96 1.92 -6.72
CA MET A 302 15.37 2.08 -6.34
C MET A 302 16.24 0.87 -6.67
N VAL A 303 15.72 -0.35 -6.54
CA VAL A 303 16.51 -1.56 -6.81
C VAL A 303 16.46 -2.04 -8.26
N THR A 304 15.42 -1.64 -9.02
CA THR A 304 15.26 -2.03 -10.43
C THR A 304 15.68 -0.94 -11.41
N GLY A 305 15.64 0.33 -11.00
CA GLY A 305 15.79 1.49 -11.88
C GLY A 305 14.58 1.75 -12.77
N ILE A 306 13.46 1.01 -12.57
CA ILE A 306 12.25 1.14 -13.38
C ILE A 306 11.27 2.09 -12.69
N ASN A 307 10.87 3.14 -13.42
CA ASN A 307 9.91 4.13 -12.93
C ASN A 307 8.47 3.62 -13.14
N ILE A 308 7.81 3.20 -12.05
CA ILE A 308 6.49 2.56 -12.10
C ILE A 308 5.41 3.56 -12.54
N VAL A 309 5.43 4.80 -12.05
CA VAL A 309 4.45 5.83 -12.44
C VAL A 309 4.59 6.17 -13.93
N ALA A 310 5.82 6.21 -14.45
CA ALA A 310 6.07 6.37 -15.89
C ALA A 310 5.43 5.24 -16.71
N GLN A 311 5.55 4.00 -16.24
CA GLN A 311 4.93 2.85 -16.90
C GLN A 311 3.40 2.89 -16.83
N GLN A 312 2.81 3.32 -15.70
CA GLN A 312 1.36 3.51 -15.62
C GLN A 312 0.85 4.52 -16.66
N ILE A 313 1.51 5.65 -16.80
CA ILE A 313 1.17 6.68 -17.80
C ILE A 313 1.35 6.14 -19.24
N ARG A 314 2.43 5.37 -19.48
CA ARG A 314 2.71 4.74 -20.77
C ARG A 314 1.60 3.76 -21.16
N ILE A 315 1.24 2.84 -20.27
CA ILE A 315 0.19 1.84 -20.49
C ILE A 315 -1.15 2.54 -20.73
N ALA A 316 -1.50 3.51 -19.90
CA ALA A 316 -2.74 4.28 -20.06
C ALA A 316 -2.80 5.10 -21.36
N SER A 317 -1.62 5.45 -21.93
CA SER A 317 -1.53 6.08 -23.26
C SER A 317 -1.76 5.08 -24.42
N GLY A 318 -2.08 3.81 -24.13
CA GLY A 318 -2.27 2.76 -25.14
C GLY A 318 -0.96 2.25 -25.76
N LEU A 319 0.17 2.42 -25.06
CA LEU A 319 1.48 1.94 -25.52
C LEU A 319 1.85 0.63 -24.82
N PRO A 320 2.49 -0.33 -25.50
CA PRO A 320 2.97 -1.56 -24.87
C PRO A 320 4.09 -1.26 -23.88
N LEU A 321 4.30 -2.17 -22.92
CA LEU A 321 5.49 -2.16 -22.08
C LEU A 321 6.76 -2.20 -22.93
N ASP A 322 7.69 -1.27 -22.67
CA ASP A 322 9.00 -1.18 -23.34
C ASP A 322 10.12 -1.91 -22.58
N ILE A 323 9.75 -2.73 -21.62
CA ILE A 323 10.62 -3.51 -20.74
C ILE A 323 10.25 -4.97 -20.88
N ASP A 324 11.20 -5.85 -21.14
CA ASP A 324 11.02 -7.29 -21.07
C ASP A 324 11.39 -7.83 -19.68
N GLN A 325 10.86 -9.01 -19.30
CA GLN A 325 11.20 -9.62 -18.02
C GLN A 325 12.70 -9.83 -17.85
N SER A 326 13.41 -10.11 -18.94
CA SER A 326 14.87 -10.28 -18.96
C SER A 326 15.65 -8.98 -18.65
N ASP A 327 15.03 -7.81 -18.82
CA ASP A 327 15.63 -6.51 -18.55
C ASP A 327 15.54 -6.14 -17.08
N VAL A 328 14.59 -6.71 -16.35
CA VAL A 328 14.41 -6.48 -14.93
C VAL A 328 15.60 -7.06 -14.15
N LYS A 329 16.41 -6.19 -13.58
CA LYS A 329 17.58 -6.56 -12.76
C LYS A 329 17.46 -5.93 -11.40
N ILE A 330 17.32 -6.76 -10.38
CA ILE A 330 17.34 -6.30 -8.98
C ILE A 330 18.79 -6.13 -8.57
N LYS A 331 19.17 -4.91 -8.17
CA LYS A 331 20.53 -4.56 -7.72
C LYS A 331 20.47 -3.91 -6.35
N GLY A 332 21.42 -4.25 -5.49
CA GLY A 332 21.54 -3.65 -4.17
C GLY A 332 20.36 -3.95 -3.25
N HIS A 333 20.06 -3.01 -2.38
CA HIS A 333 19.01 -3.11 -1.38
C HIS A 333 18.42 -1.73 -1.07
N ALA A 334 17.11 -1.62 -1.01
CA ALA A 334 16.42 -0.40 -0.64
C ALA A 334 15.58 -0.60 0.62
N ILE A 335 15.46 0.45 1.42
CA ILE A 335 14.63 0.51 2.62
C ILE A 335 13.80 1.77 2.53
N GLU A 336 12.52 1.67 2.84
CA GLU A 336 11.60 2.79 3.04
C GLU A 336 11.16 2.84 4.50
N CYS A 337 11.15 4.04 5.09
CA CYS A 337 10.55 4.31 6.39
C CYS A 337 9.41 5.32 6.20
N ARG A 338 8.21 4.95 6.64
CA ARG A 338 7.06 5.87 6.67
C ARG A 338 7.13 6.74 7.92
N ILE A 339 7.20 8.04 7.72
CA ILE A 339 7.17 9.01 8.80
C ILE A 339 5.75 9.56 8.92
N CYS A 340 5.06 9.15 9.98
CA CYS A 340 3.69 9.56 10.25
C CYS A 340 3.65 10.64 11.34
N ALA A 341 2.72 11.59 11.20
CA ALA A 341 2.40 12.60 12.21
C ALA A 341 1.61 11.96 13.35
N GLU A 342 2.29 11.18 14.18
CA GLU A 342 1.73 10.37 15.26
C GLU A 342 2.69 10.34 16.44
N ASN A 343 2.15 10.22 17.65
CA ASN A 343 2.93 10.07 18.88
C ASN A 343 2.97 8.60 19.32
N PRO A 344 4.09 7.87 19.12
CA PRO A 344 4.20 6.45 19.50
C PRO A 344 4.03 6.20 21.01
N VAL A 345 4.40 7.18 21.87
CA VAL A 345 4.27 7.05 23.33
C VAL A 345 2.82 7.18 23.78
N ARG A 346 1.96 7.83 22.99
CA ARG A 346 0.52 7.99 23.22
C ARG A 346 -0.32 7.07 22.35
N ASP A 347 0.06 5.78 22.27
CA ASP A 347 -0.59 4.77 21.44
C ASP A 347 -0.79 5.20 19.96
N PHE A 348 0.20 5.93 19.41
CA PHE A 348 0.17 6.44 18.03
C PHE A 348 -1.02 7.37 17.77
N ALA A 349 -1.39 8.15 18.77
CA ALA A 349 -2.37 9.22 18.56
C ALA A 349 -1.89 10.17 17.46
N ALA A 350 -2.80 10.51 16.53
CA ALA A 350 -2.51 11.46 15.47
C ALA A 350 -2.07 12.82 16.04
N SER A 351 -1.10 13.45 15.40
CA SER A 351 -0.55 14.76 15.77
C SER A 351 -0.68 15.75 14.61
N PRO A 352 -1.92 16.12 14.23
CA PRO A 352 -2.13 17.18 13.25
C PRO A 352 -1.66 18.51 13.83
N GLY A 353 -1.25 19.45 12.98
CA GLY A 353 -0.82 20.76 13.44
C GLY A 353 0.10 21.47 12.48
N HIS A 354 0.63 22.60 12.93
CA HIS A 354 1.53 23.46 12.18
C HIS A 354 2.96 22.93 12.19
N VAL A 355 3.57 22.81 11.02
CA VAL A 355 4.94 22.36 10.84
C VAL A 355 5.86 23.60 10.81
N ASN A 356 6.55 23.87 11.90
CA ASN A 356 7.39 25.06 12.03
C ASN A 356 8.62 24.98 11.12
N MET A 357 9.28 23.82 11.12
CA MET A 357 10.51 23.58 10.35
C MET A 357 10.52 22.18 9.77
N VAL A 358 10.95 22.07 8.53
CA VAL A 358 11.26 20.79 7.85
C VAL A 358 12.65 20.89 7.24
N HIS A 359 13.49 19.89 7.56
CA HIS A 359 14.70 19.60 6.81
C HIS A 359 14.72 18.12 6.43
N PHE A 360 14.82 17.83 5.15
CA PHE A 360 14.93 16.48 4.64
C PHE A 360 16.37 16.07 4.33
N PRO A 361 16.71 14.79 4.52
CA PRO A 361 18.04 14.29 4.29
C PRO A 361 18.40 14.31 2.81
N GLY A 362 19.67 14.48 2.53
CA GLY A 362 20.21 14.48 1.18
C GLY A 362 21.31 13.44 0.97
N GLY A 363 22.01 13.60 -0.17
CA GLY A 363 23.16 12.78 -0.54
C GLY A 363 22.82 11.55 -1.38
N ASN A 364 23.88 10.90 -1.86
CA ASN A 364 23.75 9.76 -2.78
C ASN A 364 22.96 8.60 -2.18
N GLY A 365 22.01 8.07 -2.95
CA GLY A 365 21.16 6.95 -2.55
C GLY A 365 20.12 7.29 -1.50
N VAL A 366 19.74 8.57 -1.34
CA VAL A 366 18.61 9.04 -0.52
C VAL A 366 17.56 9.66 -1.43
N ARG A 367 16.31 9.25 -1.23
CA ARG A 367 15.12 9.78 -1.88
C ARG A 367 14.08 10.11 -0.81
N VAL A 368 13.41 11.23 -0.96
CA VAL A 368 12.33 11.64 -0.06
C VAL A 368 11.07 11.90 -0.87
N GLU A 369 9.97 11.27 -0.47
CA GLU A 369 8.64 11.56 -0.98
C GLU A 369 7.82 12.22 0.14
N SER A 370 7.49 13.49 -0.04
CA SER A 370 6.75 14.28 0.95
C SER A 370 6.07 15.46 0.29
N ALA A 371 4.96 15.88 0.87
CA ALA A 371 4.29 17.15 0.56
C ALA A 371 4.56 18.23 1.62
N LEU A 372 5.38 17.95 2.63
CA LEU A 372 5.68 18.91 3.69
C LEU A 372 6.64 20.00 3.22
N TYR A 373 6.43 21.18 3.78
CA TYR A 373 7.35 22.30 3.75
C TYR A 373 7.21 23.11 5.06
N SER A 374 8.23 23.88 5.43
CA SER A 374 8.17 24.72 6.62
C SER A 374 7.04 25.75 6.52
N GLY A 375 6.17 25.80 7.52
CA GLY A 375 4.98 26.65 7.53
C GLY A 375 3.71 25.99 6.99
N CYS A 376 3.72 24.72 6.57
CA CYS A 376 2.50 24.01 6.20
C CYS A 376 1.77 23.44 7.40
N ASP A 377 0.50 23.08 7.19
CA ASP A 377 -0.33 22.42 8.19
C ASP A 377 -0.59 20.96 7.83
N ILE A 378 -0.51 20.06 8.81
CA ILE A 378 -1.02 18.70 8.69
C ILE A 378 -2.48 18.68 9.17
N SER A 379 -3.36 18.34 8.23
CA SER A 379 -4.80 18.32 8.47
C SER A 379 -5.23 17.09 9.29
N PRO A 380 -6.18 17.23 10.23
CA PRO A 380 -6.74 16.09 10.96
C PRO A 380 -7.74 15.24 10.13
N TYR A 381 -8.06 15.65 8.92
CA TYR A 381 -9.07 14.98 8.07
C TYR A 381 -8.52 13.81 7.26
N TYR A 382 -7.21 13.66 7.14
CA TYR A 382 -6.56 12.71 6.23
C TYR A 382 -5.57 11.82 6.98
N ASP A 383 -4.99 10.87 6.25
CA ASP A 383 -3.93 10.00 6.77
C ASP A 383 -2.76 10.81 7.35
N SER A 384 -2.16 10.28 8.41
CA SER A 384 -1.09 10.91 9.17
C SER A 384 0.28 10.87 8.46
N MET A 385 0.42 10.19 7.31
CA MET A 385 1.70 10.03 6.63
C MET A 385 2.24 11.38 6.15
N ALA A 386 3.32 11.83 6.76
CA ALA A 386 3.97 13.11 6.52
C ALA A 386 5.06 13.01 5.45
N ALA A 387 5.84 11.93 5.47
CA ALA A 387 6.92 11.68 4.53
C ALA A 387 7.23 10.20 4.42
N LYS A 388 7.86 9.83 3.29
CA LYS A 388 8.59 8.57 3.12
C LYS A 388 10.07 8.90 2.92
N ILE A 389 10.93 8.28 3.69
CA ILE A 389 12.37 8.35 3.49
C ILE A 389 12.81 7.01 2.92
N ILE A 390 13.39 7.04 1.75
CA ILE A 390 13.81 5.87 1.00
C ILE A 390 15.32 5.95 0.81
N VAL A 391 16.01 4.84 1.03
CA VAL A 391 17.44 4.76 0.78
C VAL A 391 17.78 3.54 -0.06
N TYR A 392 18.85 3.65 -0.81
CA TYR A 392 19.48 2.57 -1.56
C TYR A 392 20.91 2.34 -1.08
N GLY A 393 21.36 1.10 -1.05
CA GLY A 393 22.75 0.70 -0.83
C GLY A 393 23.10 -0.51 -1.69
N ASP A 394 24.36 -0.70 -2.02
CA ASP A 394 24.80 -1.89 -2.76
C ASP A 394 24.62 -3.18 -1.94
N THR A 395 24.54 -3.02 -0.63
CA THR A 395 24.24 -4.09 0.32
C THR A 395 23.19 -3.62 1.34
N ARG A 396 22.47 -4.57 1.96
CA ARG A 396 21.54 -4.27 3.05
C ARG A 396 22.19 -3.52 4.21
N VAL A 397 23.43 -3.88 4.56
CA VAL A 397 24.17 -3.22 5.65
C VAL A 397 24.41 -1.75 5.32
N GLU A 398 24.75 -1.45 4.06
CA GLU A 398 24.90 -0.07 3.60
C GLU A 398 23.58 0.68 3.62
N ALA A 399 22.50 0.08 3.12
CA ALA A 399 21.15 0.65 3.16
C ALA A 399 20.72 0.97 4.60
N VAL A 400 20.91 0.03 5.56
CA VAL A 400 20.60 0.27 6.98
C VAL A 400 21.43 1.43 7.56
N ARG A 401 22.73 1.51 7.27
CA ARG A 401 23.59 2.62 7.74
C ARG A 401 23.13 3.95 7.13
N ARG A 402 22.79 3.94 5.85
CA ARG A 402 22.31 5.13 5.13
C ARG A 402 20.96 5.60 5.67
N MET A 403 20.05 4.66 5.97
CA MET A 403 18.76 5.00 6.58
C MET A 403 18.92 5.62 7.96
N ARG A 404 19.80 5.06 8.81
CA ARG A 404 20.10 5.67 10.12
C ARG A 404 20.55 7.13 9.98
N ARG A 405 21.53 7.39 9.11
CA ARG A 405 22.00 8.74 8.83
C ARG A 405 20.87 9.64 8.30
N ALA A 406 20.07 9.13 7.37
CA ALA A 406 18.98 9.91 6.78
C ALA A 406 17.92 10.27 7.82
N LEU A 407 17.53 9.34 8.71
CA LEU A 407 16.59 9.63 9.79
C LEU A 407 17.18 10.57 10.85
N GLU A 408 18.47 10.48 11.15
CA GLU A 408 19.15 11.36 12.07
C GLU A 408 19.26 12.80 11.56
N GLU A 409 19.46 12.97 10.24
CA GLU A 409 19.51 14.25 9.56
C GLU A 409 18.12 14.90 9.40
N THR A 410 17.04 14.10 9.44
CA THR A 410 15.67 14.59 9.25
C THR A 410 15.19 15.41 10.44
N ILE A 411 14.69 16.63 10.17
CA ILE A 411 14.09 17.50 11.17
C ILE A 411 12.65 17.80 10.75
N ILE A 412 11.70 17.54 11.63
CA ILE A 412 10.29 17.94 11.51
C ILE A 412 9.87 18.49 12.88
N GLU A 413 9.63 19.79 12.95
CA GLU A 413 9.26 20.47 14.18
C GLU A 413 7.83 21.02 14.13
N GLY A 414 7.18 21.06 15.29
CA GLY A 414 5.81 21.54 15.47
C GLY A 414 4.78 20.44 15.69
N ILE A 415 5.13 19.20 15.33
CA ILE A 415 4.28 18.01 15.45
C ILE A 415 5.06 16.82 16.02
N ASP A 416 4.36 15.87 16.63
CA ASP A 416 4.95 14.57 16.97
C ASP A 416 5.02 13.69 15.72
N THR A 417 6.09 12.89 15.61
CA THR A 417 6.26 11.96 14.48
C THR A 417 6.79 10.60 14.92
N THR A 418 6.64 9.60 14.04
CA THR A 418 7.21 8.26 14.23
C THR A 418 8.71 8.19 13.90
N LEU A 419 9.37 9.31 13.57
CA LEU A 419 10.76 9.37 13.10
C LEU A 419 11.74 8.65 14.02
N LEU A 420 11.71 8.96 15.32
CA LEU A 420 12.62 8.37 16.28
C LEU A 420 12.35 6.88 16.50
N LEU A 421 11.09 6.44 16.42
CA LEU A 421 10.75 5.02 16.48
C LEU A 421 11.33 4.27 15.28
N GLN A 422 11.23 4.80 14.07
CA GLN A 422 11.85 4.23 12.87
C GLN A 422 13.38 4.10 13.03
N TYR A 423 14.01 5.13 13.57
CA TYR A 423 15.44 5.11 13.87
C TYR A 423 15.82 3.97 14.84
N LEU A 424 15.05 3.78 15.93
CA LEU A 424 15.29 2.73 16.92
C LEU A 424 15.09 1.31 16.36
N ILE A 425 14.09 1.11 15.47
CA ILE A 425 13.87 -0.16 14.77
C ILE A 425 15.14 -0.61 14.04
N LEU A 426 15.87 0.30 13.40
CA LEU A 426 17.08 0.00 12.66
C LEU A 426 18.25 -0.51 13.53
N PHE A 427 18.18 -0.38 14.86
CA PHE A 427 19.16 -0.95 15.82
C PHE A 427 18.69 -2.26 16.45
N ASN A 428 17.42 -2.63 16.26
CA ASN A 428 16.86 -3.85 16.82
C ASN A 428 17.56 -5.08 16.23
N ARG A 429 17.94 -6.02 17.09
CA ARG A 429 18.70 -7.23 16.68
C ARG A 429 17.89 -8.16 15.79
N VAL A 430 16.56 -8.25 16.01
CA VAL A 430 15.66 -9.09 15.19
C VAL A 430 15.58 -8.51 13.78
N PHE A 431 15.42 -7.18 13.66
CA PHE A 431 15.46 -6.49 12.38
C PHE A 431 16.79 -6.68 11.65
N LEU A 432 17.91 -6.45 12.32
CA LEU A 432 19.24 -6.55 11.72
C LEU A 432 19.54 -7.95 11.18
N ARG A 433 19.04 -9.00 11.85
CA ARG A 433 19.18 -10.39 11.40
C ARG A 433 18.21 -10.78 10.28
N GLY A 434 17.22 -9.96 9.97
CA GLY A 434 16.17 -10.28 8.99
C GLY A 434 15.16 -11.34 9.43
N ASN A 435 15.11 -11.64 10.73
CA ASN A 435 14.24 -12.69 11.31
C ASN A 435 12.92 -12.11 11.85
N TYR A 436 12.43 -11.05 11.25
CA TYR A 436 11.19 -10.42 11.64
C TYR A 436 9.99 -10.92 10.80
N ASN A 437 8.82 -10.77 11.39
CA ASN A 437 7.53 -11.14 10.80
C ASN A 437 6.47 -10.10 11.21
N THR A 438 5.22 -10.33 10.85
CA THR A 438 4.11 -9.37 11.12
C THR A 438 3.85 -9.09 12.61
N SER A 439 4.33 -9.95 13.52
CA SER A 439 4.26 -9.72 14.97
C SER A 439 5.44 -8.92 15.54
N PHE A 440 6.33 -8.38 14.69
CA PHE A 440 7.57 -7.72 15.15
C PHE A 440 7.26 -6.54 16.08
N ILE A 441 6.41 -5.61 15.66
CA ILE A 441 6.09 -4.44 16.48
C ILE A 441 5.40 -4.86 17.78
N GLU A 442 4.45 -5.80 17.74
CA GLU A 442 3.76 -6.29 18.93
C GLU A 442 4.74 -6.86 19.98
N LYS A 443 5.75 -7.62 19.53
CA LYS A 443 6.75 -8.23 20.40
C LYS A 443 7.81 -7.27 20.93
N GLU A 444 8.23 -6.31 20.12
CA GLU A 444 9.32 -5.39 20.42
C GLU A 444 8.85 -4.03 20.95
N GLN A 445 7.53 -3.75 20.90
CA GLN A 445 6.96 -2.44 21.20
C GLN A 445 7.36 -1.92 22.57
N GLU A 446 7.27 -2.74 23.61
CA GLU A 446 7.59 -2.30 24.98
C GLU A 446 9.03 -1.82 25.09
N SER A 447 9.99 -2.63 24.59
CA SER A 447 11.41 -2.28 24.56
C SER A 447 11.70 -1.03 23.71
N LEU A 448 11.05 -0.92 22.54
CA LEU A 448 11.22 0.23 21.67
C LEU A 448 10.66 1.51 22.31
N LEU A 449 9.52 1.44 23.00
CA LEU A 449 8.92 2.60 23.68
C LEU A 449 9.73 3.02 24.90
N GLU A 450 10.34 2.10 25.63
CA GLU A 450 11.25 2.42 26.74
C GLU A 450 12.48 3.19 26.25
N LEU A 451 13.11 2.71 25.18
CA LEU A 451 14.22 3.40 24.53
C LEU A 451 13.80 4.78 23.99
N LEU A 452 12.60 4.88 23.42
CA LEU A 452 12.05 6.12 22.90
C LEU A 452 11.89 7.18 24.02
N ARG A 453 11.31 6.81 25.16
CA ARG A 453 11.16 7.70 26.32
C ARG A 453 12.50 8.19 26.82
N THR A 454 13.47 7.29 26.99
CA THR A 454 14.83 7.62 27.42
C THR A 454 15.51 8.61 26.45
N ALA A 455 15.39 8.35 25.13
CA ALA A 455 15.97 9.24 24.11
C ALA A 455 15.32 10.63 24.08
N THR A 456 14.00 10.70 24.32
CA THR A 456 13.27 11.97 24.38
C THR A 456 13.68 12.78 25.59
N ASP A 457 13.85 12.14 26.76
CA ASP A 457 14.30 12.80 28.01
C ASP A 457 15.72 13.38 27.88
N ILE A 458 16.60 12.70 27.12
CA ILE A 458 17.97 13.20 26.87
C ILE A 458 17.96 14.41 25.92
N ARG A 459 17.10 14.42 24.91
CA ARG A 459 16.99 15.54 23.94
C ARG A 459 16.27 16.77 24.51
N GLY A 460 15.41 16.59 25.52
CA GLY A 460 14.71 17.65 26.22
C GLY A 460 15.52 18.36 27.32
N LYS A 461 16.77 17.92 27.55
CA LYS A 461 17.77 18.54 28.38
C LYS A 461 18.83 19.23 27.52
#